data_a0a3e3652f4aa7cef93ebfe646b7a6e3
#
_entry.id   a0a3e3652f4aa7cef93ebfe646b7a6e3
#
_cell.length_a   1.000
_cell.length_b   1.000
_cell.length_c   1.000
_cell.angle_alpha   90.00
_cell.angle_beta   90.00
_cell.angle_gamma   90.00
#
_symmetry.space_group_name_H-M   'P 1'
#
loop_
_entity.id
_entity.type
_entity.pdbx_description
1 polymer ?
#
loop_
_entity_poly.entity_id
_entity_poly.type
_entity_poly.pdbx_seq_one_letter_code
_entity_poly.pdbx_strand_id
1 'polypeptide(L)'
;MPGKEGDHPAEVRRIQILKILLAACNAKYIHSNLAVYNLKSCSGKYSPNVVIKEYTINQIRDDILKDIYLEQPDVICFSCYIWNISFVKELVPDLKKILPHVDFWAGGPEVSYDAVEFLKKNPAFFGVMVGEGEKTFHELAGYYIERKPENLKEIRGVAFHDETKVPDIVHTGWRELMDLSKVPFAYSNLTEFKNRIIYYESSRGCPFSCSYCLSSIDKKLRFRDIELVKKELQFFIDNKVPQVKFVDRTFNCKHDHAMAIWRYITEHDNGITNFHFEISADLLREEELALMKTMRPGLIQLEIGVQSTNPQTIKAIRRTMDFEKLKGIVEQIHSFGNIHQHLDLIAGLPYEGYESFHKSFCDVYALRPEQFQLGFLKVLKGSHMMEMTGEYQILYKDREPYEVLSTAWLTYGEILGLKMVESMVEMYYNSGQFQNTIFIFCMNVFFAYCIAYIKASAHAARIAFTPDIITFFIFFIFIQSLCSTDGQVAIGNRSLNLILGKS
;
A
#
# COMPACT_ATOMS: atom_id res chain seq x y z
N MET A 1 -22.78 44.86 -61.54
CA MET A 1 -23.46 44.10 -60.51
C MET A 1 -22.40 43.81 -59.45
N PRO A 2 -22.56 44.28 -58.21
CA PRO A 2 -21.56 44.08 -57.16
C PRO A 2 -21.78 42.69 -56.52
N GLY A 3 -20.63 42.04 -56.22
CA GLY A 3 -20.57 40.74 -55.56
C GLY A 3 -21.06 40.80 -54.12
N LYS A 4 -21.77 39.73 -53.74
CA LYS A 4 -22.19 39.47 -52.37
C LYS A 4 -20.99 39.05 -51.52
N GLU A 5 -20.64 39.87 -50.54
CA GLU A 5 -19.82 39.49 -49.40
C GLU A 5 -20.55 38.40 -48.64
N GLY A 6 -19.91 37.23 -48.52
CA GLY A 6 -20.38 36.15 -47.73
C GLY A 6 -20.12 36.43 -46.24
N ASP A 7 -21.19 36.59 -45.48
CA ASP A 7 -21.18 36.55 -44.02
C ASP A 7 -20.65 35.18 -43.56
N HIS A 8 -19.40 35.18 -43.08
CA HIS A 8 -18.91 34.06 -42.28
C HIS A 8 -19.63 34.12 -40.90
N PRO A 9 -20.32 33.04 -40.49
CA PRO A 9 -20.90 33.02 -39.16
C PRO A 9 -19.77 33.13 -38.14
N ALA A 10 -19.89 34.10 -37.24
CA ALA A 10 -19.02 34.27 -36.11
C ALA A 10 -18.91 32.93 -35.34
N GLU A 11 -17.73 32.34 -35.32
CA GLU A 11 -17.42 31.23 -34.45
C GLU A 11 -17.79 31.62 -33.02
N VAL A 12 -18.86 31.07 -32.50
CA VAL A 12 -19.18 31.10 -31.06
C VAL A 12 -18.05 30.36 -30.35
N ARG A 13 -17.04 31.11 -29.90
CA ARG A 13 -16.03 30.59 -29.01
C ARG A 13 -16.76 30.03 -27.78
N ARG A 14 -17.01 28.71 -27.76
CA ARG A 14 -17.36 28.02 -26.52
C ARG A 14 -16.28 28.38 -25.52
N ILE A 15 -16.67 29.05 -24.45
CA ILE A 15 -15.80 29.22 -23.28
C ILE A 15 -15.44 27.83 -22.84
N GLN A 16 -14.29 27.32 -23.26
CA GLN A 16 -13.81 26.01 -22.89
C GLN A 16 -13.45 26.09 -21.40
N ILE A 17 -14.27 25.44 -20.57
CA ILE A 17 -14.04 25.36 -19.13
C ILE A 17 -12.76 24.55 -18.95
N LEU A 18 -11.73 25.15 -18.35
CA LEU A 18 -10.47 24.47 -18.05
C LEU A 18 -10.71 23.21 -17.23
N LYS A 19 -10.14 22.10 -17.66
CA LYS A 19 -10.30 20.79 -17.04
C LYS A 19 -8.98 20.30 -16.45
N ILE A 20 -8.95 20.02 -15.17
CA ILE A 20 -7.85 19.36 -14.47
C ILE A 20 -8.21 17.90 -14.23
N LEU A 21 -7.37 16.98 -14.69
CA LEU A 21 -7.55 15.55 -14.50
C LEU A 21 -6.62 15.07 -13.37
N LEU A 22 -7.20 14.54 -12.30
CA LEU A 22 -6.49 13.76 -11.27
C LEU A 22 -6.50 12.30 -11.70
N ALA A 23 -5.35 11.76 -12.04
CA ALA A 23 -5.19 10.39 -12.52
C ALA A 23 -4.49 9.52 -11.46
N ALA A 24 -5.06 8.37 -11.15
CA ALA A 24 -4.48 7.39 -10.25
C ALA A 24 -4.42 6.02 -10.92
N CYS A 25 -3.24 5.37 -10.90
CA CYS A 25 -3.08 3.98 -11.34
C CYS A 25 -2.92 3.10 -10.10
N ASN A 26 -4.00 2.42 -9.69
CA ASN A 26 -4.03 1.59 -8.50
C ASN A 26 -3.38 0.20 -8.76
N ALA A 27 -2.91 -0.47 -7.71
CA ALA A 27 -2.32 -1.80 -7.83
C ALA A 27 -3.36 -2.85 -8.32
N LYS A 28 -4.60 -2.75 -7.84
CA LYS A 28 -5.73 -3.63 -8.23
C LYS A 28 -7.02 -2.80 -8.27
N TYR A 29 -8.04 -3.30 -9.00
CA TYR A 29 -9.35 -2.65 -9.13
C TYR A 29 -10.06 -2.39 -7.80
N ILE A 30 -9.91 -3.32 -6.85
CA ILE A 30 -10.57 -3.22 -5.54
C ILE A 30 -10.10 -2.02 -4.69
N HIS A 31 -8.95 -1.43 -5.00
CA HIS A 31 -8.41 -0.26 -4.28
C HIS A 31 -8.96 1.04 -4.87
N SER A 32 -9.33 1.98 -4.00
CA SER A 32 -9.53 3.39 -4.34
C SER A 32 -8.31 4.22 -3.92
N ASN A 33 -8.12 5.38 -4.51
CA ASN A 33 -6.98 6.25 -4.20
C ASN A 33 -7.44 7.45 -3.37
N LEU A 34 -7.40 7.34 -2.04
CA LEU A 34 -7.83 8.42 -1.12
C LEU A 34 -7.20 9.78 -1.45
N ALA A 35 -5.93 9.80 -1.90
CA ALA A 35 -5.23 11.06 -2.17
C ALA A 35 -5.94 11.90 -3.23
N VAL A 36 -6.35 11.32 -4.38
CA VAL A 36 -7.01 12.11 -5.44
C VAL A 36 -8.39 12.60 -5.01
N TYR A 37 -9.10 11.86 -4.17
CA TYR A 37 -10.39 12.31 -3.60
C TYR A 37 -10.19 13.45 -2.58
N ASN A 38 -9.17 13.37 -1.72
CA ASN A 38 -8.80 14.47 -0.82
C ASN A 38 -8.39 15.72 -1.59
N LEU A 39 -7.58 15.60 -2.65
CA LEU A 39 -7.20 16.73 -3.50
C LEU A 39 -8.43 17.38 -4.11
N LYS A 40 -9.35 16.60 -4.68
CA LYS A 40 -10.59 17.12 -5.25
C LYS A 40 -11.46 17.81 -4.20
N SER A 41 -11.66 17.22 -3.03
CA SER A 41 -12.45 17.83 -1.96
C SER A 41 -11.82 19.13 -1.46
N CYS A 42 -10.49 19.20 -1.37
CA CYS A 42 -9.74 20.40 -0.99
C CYS A 42 -9.69 21.47 -2.08
N SER A 43 -9.98 21.15 -3.34
CA SER A 43 -10.00 22.17 -4.41
C SER A 43 -11.09 23.23 -4.24
N GLY A 44 -12.10 22.97 -3.40
CA GLY A 44 -13.14 23.95 -3.02
C GLY A 44 -13.92 24.47 -4.21
N LYS A 45 -13.90 25.79 -4.46
CA LYS A 45 -14.59 26.43 -5.59
C LYS A 45 -14.13 25.94 -6.96
N TYR A 46 -12.95 25.33 -7.07
CA TYR A 46 -12.40 24.78 -8.31
C TYR A 46 -12.83 23.32 -8.56
N SER A 47 -13.49 22.66 -7.59
CA SER A 47 -13.91 21.26 -7.71
C SER A 47 -14.72 20.93 -8.98
N PRO A 48 -15.58 21.82 -9.50
CA PRO A 48 -16.29 21.55 -10.77
C PRO A 48 -15.36 21.39 -12.00
N ASN A 49 -14.14 21.92 -11.92
CA ASN A 49 -13.14 21.81 -12.99
C ASN A 49 -12.27 20.55 -12.84
N VAL A 50 -12.40 19.80 -11.74
CA VAL A 50 -11.54 18.68 -11.39
C VAL A 50 -12.27 17.37 -11.66
N VAL A 51 -11.70 16.55 -12.53
CA VAL A 51 -12.17 15.20 -12.85
C VAL A 51 -11.20 14.19 -12.25
N ILE A 52 -11.73 13.10 -11.68
CA ILE A 52 -10.92 11.96 -11.20
C ILE A 52 -11.07 10.82 -12.20
N LYS A 53 -9.96 10.19 -12.54
CA LYS A 53 -9.90 8.92 -13.27
C LYS A 53 -9.01 7.95 -12.51
N GLU A 54 -9.56 6.79 -12.23
CA GLU A 54 -8.81 5.71 -11.60
C GLU A 54 -8.65 4.55 -12.57
N TYR A 55 -7.42 4.13 -12.74
CA TYR A 55 -6.98 2.99 -13.54
C TYR A 55 -6.30 1.95 -12.66
N THR A 56 -5.85 0.85 -13.24
CA THR A 56 -4.95 -0.10 -12.58
C THR A 56 -3.70 -0.34 -13.41
N ILE A 57 -2.60 -0.68 -12.77
CA ILE A 57 -1.34 -1.03 -13.45
C ILE A 57 -1.46 -2.30 -14.32
N ASN A 58 -2.57 -3.05 -14.19
CA ASN A 58 -2.84 -4.26 -14.96
C ASN A 58 -3.71 -3.99 -16.21
N GLN A 59 -4.18 -2.76 -16.40
CA GLN A 59 -4.91 -2.36 -17.62
C GLN A 59 -3.95 -2.16 -18.80
N ILE A 60 -4.47 -2.35 -20.00
CA ILE A 60 -3.73 -2.10 -21.24
C ILE A 60 -3.46 -0.59 -21.34
N ARG A 61 -2.20 -0.22 -21.53
CA ARG A 61 -1.79 1.19 -21.59
C ARG A 61 -2.49 1.98 -22.69
N ASP A 62 -2.68 1.37 -23.86
CA ASP A 62 -3.35 2.02 -24.98
C ASP A 62 -4.80 2.40 -24.66
N ASP A 63 -5.50 1.60 -23.85
CA ASP A 63 -6.85 1.92 -23.40
C ASP A 63 -6.84 3.13 -22.46
N ILE A 64 -5.84 3.24 -21.59
CA ILE A 64 -5.65 4.39 -20.69
C ILE A 64 -5.28 5.64 -21.51
N LEU A 65 -4.35 5.53 -22.47
CA LEU A 65 -3.99 6.61 -23.38
C LEU A 65 -5.22 7.16 -24.09
N LYS A 66 -6.04 6.25 -24.65
CA LYS A 66 -7.29 6.59 -25.34
C LYS A 66 -8.29 7.28 -24.41
N ASP A 67 -8.51 6.76 -23.21
CA ASP A 67 -9.48 7.32 -22.26
C ASP A 67 -9.05 8.74 -21.82
N ILE A 68 -7.78 8.92 -21.48
CA ILE A 68 -7.22 10.24 -21.12
C ILE A 68 -7.29 11.22 -22.30
N TYR A 69 -6.96 10.76 -23.53
CA TYR A 69 -7.06 11.60 -24.73
C TYR A 69 -8.50 12.07 -24.98
N LEU A 70 -9.49 11.21 -24.80
CA LEU A 70 -10.91 11.56 -24.99
C LEU A 70 -11.41 12.56 -23.94
N GLU A 71 -10.82 12.60 -22.76
CA GLU A 71 -11.15 13.60 -21.73
C GLU A 71 -10.72 15.01 -22.10
N GLN A 72 -9.74 15.18 -23.01
CA GLN A 72 -9.21 16.47 -23.42
C GLN A 72 -8.90 17.41 -22.22
N PRO A 73 -8.07 16.97 -21.26
CA PRO A 73 -7.72 17.80 -20.12
C PRO A 73 -6.72 18.91 -20.52
N ASP A 74 -6.71 19.99 -19.76
CA ASP A 74 -5.71 21.06 -19.89
C ASP A 74 -4.50 20.77 -18.97
N VAL A 75 -4.73 20.09 -17.85
CA VAL A 75 -3.71 19.69 -16.87
C VAL A 75 -3.99 18.27 -16.38
N ILE A 76 -2.94 17.48 -16.21
CA ILE A 76 -3.04 16.15 -15.62
C ILE A 76 -2.12 16.05 -14.41
N CYS A 77 -2.66 15.59 -13.29
CA CYS A 77 -1.89 15.32 -12.06
C CYS A 77 -1.93 13.84 -11.72
N PHE A 78 -0.78 13.17 -11.76
CA PHE A 78 -0.66 11.74 -11.42
C PHE A 78 -0.33 11.53 -9.95
N SER A 79 -1.04 10.60 -9.32
CA SER A 79 -0.74 10.11 -7.97
C SER A 79 0.33 9.01 -8.06
N CYS A 80 1.54 9.27 -7.53
CA CYS A 80 2.72 8.46 -7.71
C CYS A 80 3.13 7.75 -6.41
N TYR A 81 3.06 6.42 -6.46
CA TYR A 81 3.45 5.50 -5.40
C TYR A 81 4.44 4.46 -5.93
N ILE A 82 5.09 3.75 -5.03
CA ILE A 82 6.08 2.72 -5.36
C ILE A 82 5.56 1.62 -6.30
N TRP A 83 4.26 1.34 -6.30
CA TRP A 83 3.66 0.31 -7.16
C TRP A 83 3.30 0.79 -8.57
N ASN A 84 3.19 2.11 -8.80
CA ASN A 84 2.73 2.63 -10.07
C ASN A 84 3.70 3.57 -10.79
N ILE A 85 4.76 4.04 -10.13
CA ILE A 85 5.62 5.08 -10.70
C ILE A 85 6.31 4.63 -12.00
N SER A 86 6.75 3.36 -12.11
CA SER A 86 7.31 2.84 -13.37
C SER A 86 6.28 2.90 -14.49
N PHE A 87 5.03 2.49 -14.20
CA PHE A 87 3.92 2.54 -15.16
C PHE A 87 3.63 3.99 -15.61
N VAL A 88 3.59 4.94 -14.66
CA VAL A 88 3.33 6.35 -14.94
C VAL A 88 4.48 6.99 -15.74
N LYS A 89 5.74 6.66 -15.42
CA LYS A 89 6.91 7.14 -16.19
C LYS A 89 6.92 6.65 -17.65
N GLU A 90 6.34 5.49 -17.93
CA GLU A 90 6.20 4.99 -19.30
C GLU A 90 4.98 5.59 -20.03
N LEU A 91 3.90 5.90 -19.31
CA LEU A 91 2.66 6.42 -19.87
C LEU A 91 2.78 7.91 -20.27
N VAL A 92 3.39 8.75 -19.42
CA VAL A 92 3.41 10.20 -19.58
C VAL A 92 4.14 10.69 -20.84
N PRO A 93 5.29 10.11 -21.25
CA PRO A 93 5.94 10.50 -22.50
C PRO A 93 5.06 10.29 -23.75
N ASP A 94 4.24 9.24 -23.79
CA ASP A 94 3.33 8.99 -24.89
C ASP A 94 2.12 9.93 -24.85
N LEU A 95 1.57 10.20 -23.65
CA LEU A 95 0.57 11.25 -23.47
C LEU A 95 1.08 12.61 -23.92
N LYS A 96 2.32 12.99 -23.62
CA LYS A 96 2.90 14.28 -24.02
C LYS A 96 3.01 14.44 -25.53
N LYS A 97 3.22 13.35 -26.28
CA LYS A 97 3.21 13.37 -27.76
C LYS A 97 1.84 13.68 -28.34
N ILE A 98 0.78 13.08 -27.78
CA ILE A 98 -0.60 13.22 -28.29
C ILE A 98 -1.35 14.41 -27.67
N LEU A 99 -0.89 14.92 -26.53
CA LEU A 99 -1.42 16.09 -25.80
C LEU A 99 -0.27 17.08 -25.51
N PRO A 100 0.36 17.69 -26.52
CA PRO A 100 1.59 18.47 -26.36
C PRO A 100 1.40 19.75 -25.52
N HIS A 101 0.18 20.27 -25.45
CA HIS A 101 -0.14 21.49 -24.71
C HIS A 101 -0.52 21.25 -23.25
N VAL A 102 -0.64 19.98 -22.84
CA VAL A 102 -1.03 19.62 -21.47
C VAL A 102 0.19 19.65 -20.55
N ASP A 103 0.01 20.22 -19.37
CA ASP A 103 0.98 20.16 -18.29
C ASP A 103 0.76 18.90 -17.45
N PHE A 104 1.83 18.10 -17.31
CA PHE A 104 1.83 16.87 -16.56
C PHE A 104 2.49 17.09 -15.19
N TRP A 105 1.74 16.89 -14.13
CA TRP A 105 2.21 16.97 -12.76
C TRP A 105 2.27 15.58 -12.11
N ALA A 106 3.26 15.39 -11.27
CA ALA A 106 3.35 14.23 -10.39
C ALA A 106 3.18 14.66 -8.93
N GLY A 107 2.66 13.80 -8.09
CA GLY A 107 2.59 14.01 -6.65
C GLY A 107 2.58 12.68 -5.91
N GLY A 108 2.92 12.70 -4.63
CA GLY A 108 2.97 11.51 -3.79
C GLY A 108 4.37 11.16 -3.29
N PRO A 109 4.48 10.13 -2.43
CA PRO A 109 5.71 9.83 -1.71
C PRO A 109 6.88 9.44 -2.62
N GLU A 110 6.61 8.87 -3.79
CA GLU A 110 7.65 8.35 -4.69
C GLU A 110 8.43 9.46 -5.43
N VAL A 111 7.86 10.66 -5.50
CA VAL A 111 8.45 11.79 -6.24
C VAL A 111 8.77 13.01 -5.36
N SER A 112 8.35 12.99 -4.09
CA SER A 112 8.49 14.16 -3.22
C SER A 112 9.91 14.36 -2.68
N TYR A 113 10.65 13.28 -2.41
CA TYR A 113 11.96 13.36 -1.75
C TYR A 113 13.10 13.69 -2.72
N ASP A 114 12.93 13.39 -4.00
CA ASP A 114 13.92 13.62 -5.05
C ASP A 114 13.34 14.40 -6.25
N ALA A 115 12.40 15.31 -5.99
CA ALA A 115 11.59 16.00 -6.99
C ALA A 115 12.41 16.66 -8.13
N VAL A 116 13.53 17.29 -7.80
CA VAL A 116 14.43 17.91 -8.79
C VAL A 116 15.08 16.86 -9.69
N GLU A 117 15.62 15.79 -9.08
CA GLU A 117 16.23 14.69 -9.84
C GLU A 117 15.20 13.89 -10.65
N PHE A 118 13.98 13.75 -10.11
CA PHE A 118 12.87 13.15 -10.84
C PHE A 118 12.55 13.94 -12.12
N LEU A 119 12.41 15.27 -12.04
CA LEU A 119 12.14 16.12 -13.22
C LEU A 119 13.27 16.09 -14.24
N LYS A 120 14.54 16.15 -13.81
CA LYS A 120 15.68 16.01 -14.72
C LYS A 120 15.66 14.72 -15.53
N LYS A 121 15.27 13.60 -14.88
CA LYS A 121 15.22 12.27 -15.52
C LYS A 121 13.95 12.05 -16.35
N ASN A 122 12.91 12.84 -16.12
CA ASN A 122 11.59 12.66 -16.73
C ASN A 122 11.05 14.00 -17.29
N PRO A 123 11.66 14.55 -18.35
CA PRO A 123 11.36 15.89 -18.87
C PRO A 123 9.95 16.04 -19.47
N ALA A 124 9.21 14.94 -19.63
CA ALA A 124 7.81 15.00 -20.05
C ALA A 124 6.88 15.54 -18.94
N PHE A 125 7.29 15.48 -17.68
CA PHE A 125 6.58 16.11 -16.58
C PHE A 125 6.94 17.59 -16.51
N PHE A 126 5.92 18.42 -16.35
CA PHE A 126 6.11 19.86 -16.12
C PHE A 126 6.53 20.13 -14.68
N GLY A 127 5.92 19.41 -13.69
CA GLY A 127 6.24 19.65 -12.30
C GLY A 127 5.85 18.52 -11.35
N VAL A 128 6.23 18.70 -10.09
CA VAL A 128 5.97 17.81 -8.96
C VAL A 128 5.32 18.58 -7.82
N MET A 129 4.23 18.08 -7.27
CA MET A 129 3.70 18.51 -5.97
C MET A 129 4.45 17.76 -4.87
N VAL A 130 5.12 18.49 -3.99
CA VAL A 130 6.02 17.97 -2.96
C VAL A 130 5.33 17.96 -1.59
N GLY A 131 5.35 16.81 -0.94
CA GLY A 131 4.75 16.62 0.40
C GLY A 131 3.23 16.50 0.38
N GLU A 132 2.55 17.14 1.36
CA GLU A 132 1.10 17.13 1.43
C GLU A 132 0.48 17.96 0.32
N GLY A 133 -0.37 17.32 -0.46
CA GLY A 133 -0.87 17.89 -1.71
C GLY A 133 -2.12 18.76 -1.58
N GLU A 134 -2.89 18.67 -0.51
CA GLU A 134 -4.23 19.21 -0.40
C GLU A 134 -4.27 20.74 -0.63
N LYS A 135 -3.49 21.49 0.12
CA LYS A 135 -3.39 22.94 -0.04
C LYS A 135 -2.61 23.32 -1.30
N THR A 136 -1.55 22.59 -1.62
CA THR A 136 -0.75 22.79 -2.84
C THR A 136 -1.62 22.65 -4.09
N PHE A 137 -2.45 21.62 -4.16
CA PHE A 137 -3.35 21.39 -5.28
C PHE A 137 -4.45 22.48 -5.37
N HIS A 138 -5.00 22.94 -4.25
CA HIS A 138 -5.94 24.06 -4.25
C HIS A 138 -5.35 25.31 -4.90
N GLU A 139 -4.12 25.69 -4.52
CA GLU A 139 -3.43 26.84 -5.06
C GLU A 139 -3.04 26.61 -6.53
N LEU A 140 -2.60 25.41 -6.90
CA LEU A 140 -2.29 25.02 -8.27
C LEU A 140 -3.53 25.05 -9.18
N ALA A 141 -4.68 24.57 -8.72
CA ALA A 141 -5.94 24.66 -9.44
C ALA A 141 -6.35 26.13 -9.67
N GLY A 142 -6.18 26.97 -8.64
CA GLY A 142 -6.39 28.41 -8.77
C GLY A 142 -5.49 29.06 -9.81
N TYR A 143 -4.21 28.72 -9.82
CA TYR A 143 -3.24 29.19 -10.81
C TYR A 143 -3.72 28.93 -12.25
N TYR A 144 -4.12 27.71 -12.57
CA TYR A 144 -4.57 27.35 -13.90
C TYR A 144 -5.93 27.95 -14.26
N ILE A 145 -6.91 27.85 -13.36
CA ILE A 145 -8.31 28.22 -13.65
C ILE A 145 -8.49 29.73 -13.68
N GLU A 146 -7.87 30.48 -12.76
CA GLU A 146 -7.96 31.92 -12.72
C GLU A 146 -7.02 32.60 -13.71
N ARG A 147 -6.16 31.83 -14.42
CA ARG A 147 -5.16 32.32 -15.38
C ARG A 147 -4.33 33.46 -14.82
N LYS A 148 -3.96 33.37 -13.55
CA LYS A 148 -3.04 34.31 -12.92
C LYS A 148 -1.62 33.91 -13.31
N PRO A 149 -0.93 34.66 -14.20
CA PRO A 149 0.46 34.37 -14.57
C PRO A 149 1.40 34.59 -13.37
N GLU A 150 0.88 35.15 -12.31
CA GLU A 150 1.58 35.46 -11.10
C GLU A 150 1.75 34.16 -10.32
N ASN A 151 2.90 33.62 -10.48
CA ASN A 151 3.70 33.05 -9.44
C ASN A 151 3.38 31.62 -9.05
N LEU A 152 3.53 30.72 -10.02
CA LEU A 152 3.80 29.32 -9.65
C LEU A 152 4.94 29.25 -8.60
N LYS A 153 5.85 30.22 -8.63
CA LYS A 153 6.95 30.41 -7.65
C LYS A 153 6.48 30.76 -6.24
N GLU A 154 5.28 31.30 -6.09
CA GLU A 154 4.69 31.63 -4.77
C GLU A 154 3.97 30.44 -4.15
N ILE A 155 3.59 29.45 -4.95
CA ILE A 155 2.99 28.22 -4.46
C ILE A 155 4.05 27.38 -3.75
N ARG A 156 3.91 27.21 -2.44
CA ARG A 156 4.79 26.33 -1.66
C ARG A 156 4.46 24.87 -1.93
N GLY A 157 5.49 24.01 -1.91
CA GLY A 157 5.33 22.58 -2.11
C GLY A 157 5.26 22.18 -3.58
N VAL A 158 5.94 22.92 -4.48
CA VAL A 158 6.08 22.52 -5.88
C VAL A 158 7.55 22.56 -6.34
N ALA A 159 7.87 21.68 -7.28
CA ALA A 159 9.06 21.77 -8.11
C ALA A 159 8.61 21.72 -9.57
N PHE A 160 9.19 22.56 -10.46
CA PHE A 160 8.73 22.66 -11.85
C PHE A 160 9.82 23.21 -12.78
N HIS A 161 9.67 22.93 -14.08
CA HIS A 161 10.53 23.50 -15.11
C HIS A 161 10.23 24.99 -15.32
N ASP A 162 11.27 25.82 -15.31
CA ASP A 162 11.22 27.25 -15.60
C ASP A 162 12.31 27.58 -16.64
N GLU A 163 11.94 27.56 -17.90
CA GLU A 163 12.84 27.80 -19.04
C GLU A 163 13.54 29.17 -18.97
N THR A 164 13.08 30.08 -18.12
CA THR A 164 13.69 31.40 -17.92
C THR A 164 14.89 31.41 -16.99
N LYS A 165 15.23 30.25 -16.40
CA LYS A 165 16.28 30.12 -15.38
C LYS A 165 17.34 29.06 -15.70
N VAL A 166 18.51 29.25 -15.10
CA VAL A 166 19.59 28.24 -15.06
C VAL A 166 19.99 28.08 -13.58
N PRO A 167 19.83 26.89 -12.98
CA PRO A 167 19.18 25.70 -13.54
C PRO A 167 17.69 25.92 -13.82
N ASP A 168 17.15 25.21 -14.81
CA ASP A 168 15.79 25.33 -15.31
C ASP A 168 14.70 24.77 -14.38
N ILE A 169 15.06 24.17 -13.24
CA ILE A 169 14.12 23.62 -12.26
C ILE A 169 14.10 24.47 -10.99
N VAL A 170 12.93 24.97 -10.67
CA VAL A 170 12.63 25.71 -9.44
C VAL A 170 12.01 24.77 -8.43
N HIS A 171 12.48 24.78 -7.19
CA HIS A 171 11.87 24.12 -6.05
C HIS A 171 11.47 25.15 -5.00
N THR A 172 10.19 25.28 -4.69
CA THR A 172 9.66 26.34 -3.81
C THR A 172 9.74 26.01 -2.31
N GLY A 173 10.32 24.85 -1.99
CA GLY A 173 10.46 24.36 -0.61
C GLY A 173 9.21 23.59 -0.12
N TRP A 174 9.40 22.84 0.96
CA TRP A 174 8.31 22.10 1.61
C TRP A 174 7.29 23.05 2.23
N ARG A 175 6.04 22.60 2.23
CA ARG A 175 4.94 23.30 2.90
C ARG A 175 4.88 22.92 4.38
N GLU A 176 4.37 23.83 5.19
CA GLU A 176 3.98 23.51 6.58
C GLU A 176 2.86 22.47 6.60
N LEU A 177 2.93 21.59 7.59
CA LEU A 177 1.95 20.52 7.77
C LEU A 177 0.58 21.11 8.13
N MET A 178 -0.46 20.57 7.50
CA MET A 178 -1.81 21.06 7.68
C MET A 178 -2.52 20.40 8.87
N ASP A 179 -3.54 21.09 9.38
CA ASP A 179 -4.52 20.55 10.31
C ASP A 179 -5.49 19.63 9.55
N LEU A 180 -5.51 18.34 9.92
CA LEU A 180 -6.36 17.34 9.26
C LEU A 180 -7.86 17.61 9.39
N SER A 181 -8.28 18.33 10.44
CA SER A 181 -9.68 18.70 10.62
C SER A 181 -10.18 19.70 9.58
N LYS A 182 -9.25 20.33 8.83
CA LYS A 182 -9.56 21.23 7.71
C LYS A 182 -9.70 20.52 6.35
N VAL A 183 -9.33 19.25 6.26
CA VAL A 183 -9.55 18.45 5.05
C VAL A 183 -11.04 18.12 4.96
N PRO A 184 -11.77 18.53 3.91
CA PRO A 184 -13.16 18.17 3.75
C PRO A 184 -13.32 16.66 3.58
N PHE A 185 -14.46 16.11 4.01
CA PHE A 185 -14.76 14.69 3.81
C PHE A 185 -14.83 14.34 2.33
N ALA A 186 -14.05 13.34 1.92
CA ALA A 186 -13.84 13.03 0.51
C ALA A 186 -15.02 12.29 -0.15
N TYR A 187 -15.90 11.66 0.63
CA TYR A 187 -16.92 10.72 0.17
C TYR A 187 -18.32 11.30 0.26
N SER A 188 -18.73 12.09 -0.74
CA SER A 188 -20.11 12.60 -0.84
C SER A 188 -21.06 11.66 -1.58
N ASN A 189 -20.51 10.78 -2.45
CA ASN A 189 -21.24 9.79 -3.24
C ASN A 189 -20.46 8.48 -3.26
N LEU A 190 -21.08 7.39 -2.89
CA LEU A 190 -20.47 6.05 -2.81
C LEU A 190 -20.73 5.18 -4.06
N THR A 191 -21.45 5.68 -5.05
CA THR A 191 -21.79 4.89 -6.26
C THR A 191 -20.54 4.42 -7.03
N GLU A 192 -19.48 5.25 -7.05
CA GLU A 192 -18.22 4.95 -7.72
C GLU A 192 -17.37 3.94 -6.95
N PHE A 193 -17.70 3.68 -5.68
CA PHE A 193 -16.96 2.78 -4.79
C PHE A 193 -17.59 1.39 -4.65
N LYS A 194 -18.56 1.07 -5.49
CA LYS A 194 -19.17 -0.27 -5.48
C LYS A 194 -18.10 -1.34 -5.72
N ASN A 195 -18.01 -2.33 -4.83
CA ASN A 195 -17.00 -3.38 -4.85
C ASN A 195 -15.55 -2.88 -4.68
N ARG A 196 -15.36 -1.73 -4.03
CA ARG A 196 -14.04 -1.18 -3.69
C ARG A 196 -13.88 -1.01 -2.20
N ILE A 197 -12.64 -1.10 -1.73
CA ILE A 197 -12.26 -0.75 -0.37
C ILE A 197 -12.25 0.78 -0.27
N ILE A 198 -12.92 1.30 0.75
CA ILE A 198 -12.85 2.72 1.08
C ILE A 198 -11.70 2.93 2.05
N TYR A 199 -10.83 3.88 1.73
CA TYR A 199 -9.73 4.27 2.60
C TYR A 199 -10.10 5.52 3.40
N TYR A 200 -9.80 5.53 4.69
CA TYR A 200 -10.11 6.62 5.58
C TYR A 200 -8.90 7.00 6.43
N GLU A 201 -8.73 8.28 6.75
CA GLU A 201 -7.61 8.81 7.52
C GLU A 201 -8.13 9.59 8.73
N SER A 202 -7.89 9.09 9.95
CA SER A 202 -8.21 9.79 11.20
C SER A 202 -6.98 10.44 11.82
N SER A 203 -5.79 9.99 11.46
CA SER A 203 -4.52 10.58 11.88
C SER A 203 -3.45 10.47 10.80
N ARG A 204 -2.48 11.39 10.81
CA ARG A 204 -1.35 11.41 9.90
C ARG A 204 -0.05 11.63 10.67
N GLY A 205 1.04 10.97 10.21
CA GLY A 205 2.32 10.89 10.90
C GLY A 205 2.44 9.62 11.75
N CYS A 206 3.63 9.39 12.32
CA CYS A 206 3.89 8.25 13.17
C CYS A 206 4.87 8.64 14.28
N PRO A 207 4.65 8.28 15.55
CA PRO A 207 5.56 8.63 16.64
C PRO A 207 6.85 7.80 16.63
N PHE A 208 6.87 6.68 15.89
CA PHE A 208 7.99 5.76 15.83
C PHE A 208 9.04 6.18 14.80
N SER A 209 10.23 5.58 14.90
CA SER A 209 11.42 5.95 14.11
C SER A 209 11.94 4.78 13.26
N CYS A 210 11.07 3.83 12.87
CA CYS A 210 11.50 2.65 12.11
C CYS A 210 12.27 3.06 10.85
N SER A 211 13.50 2.57 10.71
CA SER A 211 14.45 3.03 9.69
C SER A 211 14.02 2.73 8.26
N TYR A 212 13.22 1.70 8.04
CA TYR A 212 12.73 1.29 6.73
C TYR A 212 11.43 2.01 6.29
N CYS A 213 10.81 2.79 7.18
CA CYS A 213 9.47 3.35 6.96
C CYS A 213 9.50 4.84 6.66
N LEU A 214 8.83 5.28 5.59
CA LEU A 214 8.69 6.70 5.26
C LEU A 214 7.86 7.49 6.27
N SER A 215 6.89 6.85 6.93
CA SER A 215 6.06 7.52 7.95
C SER A 215 6.86 7.94 9.20
N SER A 216 8.09 7.42 9.37
CA SER A 216 9.00 7.83 10.43
C SER A 216 9.70 9.18 10.18
N ILE A 217 9.59 9.72 8.96
CA ILE A 217 10.18 11.00 8.57
C ILE A 217 9.34 12.16 9.13
N ASP A 218 8.02 12.09 8.95
CA ASP A 218 7.09 13.03 9.56
C ASP A 218 6.67 12.56 10.95
N LYS A 219 7.39 13.06 11.96
CA LYS A 219 7.15 12.74 13.37
C LYS A 219 6.04 13.57 14.00
N LYS A 220 5.47 14.56 13.30
CA LYS A 220 4.36 15.36 13.79
C LYS A 220 3.06 14.62 13.65
N LEU A 221 2.73 13.86 14.66
CA LEU A 221 1.46 13.15 14.74
C LEU A 221 0.31 14.16 14.89
N ARG A 222 -0.66 14.10 13.99
CA ARG A 222 -1.84 14.97 13.93
C ARG A 222 -3.09 14.12 13.87
N PHE A 223 -4.09 14.51 14.61
CA PHE A 223 -5.38 13.83 14.67
C PHE A 223 -6.46 14.74 14.09
N ARG A 224 -7.38 14.13 13.36
CA ARG A 224 -8.62 14.74 12.95
C ARG A 224 -9.53 14.90 14.17
N ASP A 225 -10.31 15.98 14.23
CA ASP A 225 -11.27 16.20 15.29
C ASP A 225 -12.20 14.99 15.46
N ILE A 226 -12.35 14.52 16.70
CA ILE A 226 -13.05 13.26 16.98
C ILE A 226 -14.53 13.30 16.63
N GLU A 227 -15.18 14.45 16.74
CA GLU A 227 -16.60 14.57 16.39
C GLU A 227 -16.81 14.58 14.87
N LEU A 228 -15.82 15.12 14.10
CA LEU A 228 -15.81 14.96 12.65
C LEU A 228 -15.62 13.49 12.28
N VAL A 229 -14.67 12.80 12.93
CA VAL A 229 -14.42 11.37 12.69
C VAL A 229 -15.69 10.55 12.93
N LYS A 230 -16.36 10.74 14.06
CA LYS A 230 -17.62 10.03 14.38
C LYS A 230 -18.70 10.27 13.32
N LYS A 231 -18.88 11.53 12.89
CA LYS A 231 -19.83 11.87 11.85
C LYS A 231 -19.54 11.18 10.51
N GLU A 232 -18.27 11.11 10.15
CA GLU A 232 -17.82 10.48 8.90
C GLU A 232 -17.92 8.96 8.97
N LEU A 233 -17.64 8.34 10.12
CA LEU A 233 -17.89 6.92 10.36
C LEU A 233 -19.37 6.58 10.31
N GLN A 234 -20.23 7.44 10.87
CA GLN A 234 -21.68 7.25 10.78
C GLN A 234 -22.15 7.23 9.31
N PHE A 235 -21.58 8.10 8.47
CA PHE A 235 -21.89 8.08 7.04
C PHE A 235 -21.58 6.72 6.40
N PHE A 236 -20.44 6.10 6.72
CA PHE A 236 -20.11 4.78 6.21
C PHE A 236 -21.03 3.68 6.73
N ILE A 237 -21.39 3.76 8.04
CA ILE A 237 -22.29 2.82 8.70
C ILE A 237 -23.69 2.90 8.09
N ASP A 238 -24.24 4.10 7.93
CA ASP A 238 -25.58 4.34 7.37
C ASP A 238 -25.68 3.86 5.92
N ASN A 239 -24.60 4.02 5.14
CA ASN A 239 -24.52 3.57 3.76
C ASN A 239 -24.09 2.10 3.62
N LYS A 240 -23.94 1.35 4.72
CA LYS A 240 -23.60 -0.07 4.75
C LYS A 240 -22.34 -0.38 3.93
N VAL A 241 -21.33 0.46 4.04
CA VAL A 241 -20.03 0.26 3.36
C VAL A 241 -19.44 -1.07 3.82
N PRO A 242 -19.13 -2.01 2.90
CA PRO A 242 -18.66 -3.33 3.32
C PRO A 242 -17.34 -3.28 4.09
N GLN A 243 -16.39 -2.45 3.64
CA GLN A 243 -15.08 -2.33 4.29
C GLN A 243 -14.54 -0.89 4.23
N VAL A 244 -14.09 -0.40 5.38
CA VAL A 244 -13.35 0.86 5.55
C VAL A 244 -11.96 0.52 6.09
N LYS A 245 -10.91 0.78 5.31
CA LYS A 245 -9.53 0.60 5.76
C LYS A 245 -8.96 1.94 6.19
N PHE A 246 -8.56 2.03 7.47
CA PHE A 246 -7.81 3.17 7.97
C PHE A 246 -6.39 3.16 7.41
N VAL A 247 -5.91 4.33 7.00
CA VAL A 247 -4.53 4.53 6.53
C VAL A 247 -3.61 5.11 7.60
N ASP A 248 -4.11 5.25 8.80
CA ASP A 248 -3.37 5.62 10.01
C ASP A 248 -2.24 4.62 10.27
N ARG A 249 -1.01 5.08 10.43
CA ARG A 249 0.19 4.21 10.45
C ARG A 249 0.41 3.44 11.75
N THR A 250 -0.10 3.94 12.85
CA THR A 250 -0.20 3.24 14.14
C THR A 250 -1.43 3.80 14.80
N PHE A 251 -2.57 3.26 14.45
CA PHE A 251 -3.88 3.79 14.84
C PHE A 251 -4.01 3.98 16.35
N ASN A 252 -3.51 3.00 17.13
CA ASN A 252 -3.63 3.02 18.59
C ASN A 252 -2.47 3.74 19.32
N CYS A 253 -1.69 4.57 18.63
CA CYS A 253 -0.62 5.33 19.27
C CYS A 253 -1.13 6.42 20.25
N LYS A 254 -2.40 6.82 20.16
CA LYS A 254 -3.09 7.69 21.09
C LYS A 254 -4.35 6.98 21.60
N HIS A 255 -4.25 6.46 22.82
CA HIS A 255 -5.27 5.64 23.48
C HIS A 255 -6.68 6.25 23.42
N ASP A 256 -6.84 7.52 23.88
CA ASP A 256 -8.16 8.16 23.94
C ASP A 256 -8.81 8.29 22.55
N HIS A 257 -8.01 8.54 21.50
CA HIS A 257 -8.50 8.64 20.14
C HIS A 257 -8.97 7.27 19.62
N ALA A 258 -8.16 6.24 19.82
CA ALA A 258 -8.49 4.87 19.42
C ALA A 258 -9.74 4.36 20.15
N MET A 259 -9.79 4.54 21.48
CA MET A 259 -10.94 4.15 22.30
C MET A 259 -12.24 4.85 21.89
N ALA A 260 -12.17 6.16 21.59
CA ALA A 260 -13.34 6.89 21.13
C ALA A 260 -13.91 6.34 19.82
N ILE A 261 -13.02 5.99 18.86
CA ILE A 261 -13.42 5.42 17.58
C ILE A 261 -13.96 4.00 17.75
N TRP A 262 -13.22 3.11 18.45
CA TRP A 262 -13.64 1.72 18.65
C TRP A 262 -14.96 1.61 19.43
N ARG A 263 -15.16 2.44 20.44
CA ARG A 263 -16.43 2.51 21.17
C ARG A 263 -17.56 2.96 20.26
N TYR A 264 -17.33 4.01 19.46
CA TYR A 264 -18.34 4.54 18.56
C TYR A 264 -18.80 3.50 17.53
N ILE A 265 -17.86 2.81 16.83
CA ILE A 265 -18.22 1.79 15.84
C ILE A 265 -18.86 0.55 16.47
N THR A 266 -18.55 0.24 17.74
CA THR A 266 -19.19 -0.86 18.49
C THR A 266 -20.63 -0.53 18.83
N GLU A 267 -20.89 0.70 19.31
CA GLU A 267 -22.22 1.18 19.71
C GLU A 267 -23.15 1.40 18.51
N HIS A 268 -22.61 1.69 17.32
CA HIS A 268 -23.37 1.99 16.12
C HIS A 268 -23.23 0.89 15.03
N ASP A 269 -22.80 -0.31 15.41
CA ASP A 269 -22.60 -1.41 14.45
C ASP A 269 -23.88 -1.75 13.69
N ASN A 270 -23.79 -1.76 12.36
CA ASN A 270 -24.89 -2.10 11.46
C ASN A 270 -24.92 -3.60 11.05
N GLY A 271 -24.03 -4.43 11.61
CA GLY A 271 -23.87 -5.85 11.28
C GLY A 271 -23.21 -6.14 9.93
N ILE A 272 -22.74 -5.12 9.18
CA ILE A 272 -22.18 -5.26 7.82
C ILE A 272 -20.78 -4.68 7.73
N THR A 273 -20.59 -3.42 8.14
CA THR A 273 -19.35 -2.69 7.93
C THR A 273 -18.20 -3.31 8.73
N ASN A 274 -17.09 -3.57 8.05
CA ASN A 274 -15.81 -3.97 8.65
C ASN A 274 -14.86 -2.77 8.65
N PHE A 275 -14.15 -2.57 9.75
CA PHE A 275 -13.11 -1.54 9.89
C PHE A 275 -11.75 -2.18 10.07
N HIS A 276 -10.80 -1.85 9.20
CA HIS A 276 -9.45 -2.39 9.22
C HIS A 276 -8.46 -1.36 9.75
N PHE A 277 -7.66 -1.74 10.76
CA PHE A 277 -6.70 -0.86 11.44
C PHE A 277 -5.29 -1.44 11.43
N GLU A 278 -4.28 -0.60 11.15
CA GLU A 278 -2.87 -0.92 11.41
C GLU A 278 -2.52 -0.51 12.85
N ILE A 279 -2.12 -1.44 13.70
CA ILE A 279 -1.86 -1.19 15.13
C ILE A 279 -0.48 -1.68 15.59
N SER A 280 -0.04 -1.20 16.75
CA SER A 280 1.03 -1.82 17.54
C SER A 280 0.37 -2.56 18.72
N ALA A 281 0.37 -3.90 18.69
CA ALA A 281 -0.40 -4.68 19.65
C ALA A 281 0.13 -4.52 21.09
N ASP A 282 1.44 -4.33 21.26
CA ASP A 282 2.09 -4.07 22.55
C ASP A 282 1.70 -2.73 23.22
N LEU A 283 1.02 -1.84 22.50
CA LEU A 283 0.45 -0.61 23.07
C LEU A 283 -0.96 -0.82 23.65
N LEU A 284 -1.65 -1.91 23.30
CA LEU A 284 -3.00 -2.17 23.78
C LEU A 284 -3.05 -2.32 25.32
N ARG A 285 -4.12 -1.80 25.90
CA ARG A 285 -4.41 -1.83 27.34
C ARG A 285 -5.62 -2.72 27.63
N GLU A 286 -5.81 -3.11 28.87
CA GLU A 286 -6.92 -3.95 29.29
C GLU A 286 -8.29 -3.39 28.93
N GLU A 287 -8.45 -2.06 28.94
CA GLU A 287 -9.72 -1.39 28.59
C GLU A 287 -10.07 -1.60 27.11
N GLU A 288 -9.06 -1.52 26.21
CA GLU A 288 -9.23 -1.74 24.78
C GLU A 288 -9.53 -3.21 24.50
N LEU A 289 -8.82 -4.11 25.16
CA LEU A 289 -9.05 -5.56 25.05
C LEU A 289 -10.45 -5.95 25.56
N ALA A 290 -10.88 -5.38 26.68
CA ALA A 290 -12.22 -5.59 27.21
C ALA A 290 -13.31 -5.12 26.23
N LEU A 291 -13.13 -3.97 25.58
CA LEU A 291 -14.04 -3.49 24.54
C LEU A 291 -14.01 -4.41 23.32
N MET A 292 -12.83 -4.78 22.82
CA MET A 292 -12.66 -5.67 21.67
C MET A 292 -13.36 -7.02 21.84
N LYS A 293 -13.34 -7.57 23.05
CA LYS A 293 -14.04 -8.83 23.39
C LYS A 293 -15.55 -8.74 23.18
N THR A 294 -16.15 -7.54 23.27
CA THR A 294 -17.60 -7.34 23.11
C THR A 294 -18.02 -7.08 21.66
N MET A 295 -17.07 -6.88 20.75
CA MET A 295 -17.35 -6.55 19.37
C MET A 295 -17.95 -7.74 18.62
N ARG A 296 -18.79 -7.45 17.63
CA ARG A 296 -19.33 -8.47 16.71
C ARG A 296 -18.17 -9.13 15.93
N PRO A 297 -18.22 -10.45 15.66
CA PRO A 297 -17.28 -11.07 14.74
C PRO A 297 -17.25 -10.37 13.38
N GLY A 298 -16.04 -9.95 12.96
CA GLY A 298 -15.82 -9.24 11.71
C GLY A 298 -16.16 -7.74 11.74
N LEU A 299 -16.43 -7.12 12.91
CA LEU A 299 -16.54 -5.66 13.01
C LEU A 299 -15.19 -4.99 12.74
N ILE A 300 -14.13 -5.51 13.34
CA ILE A 300 -12.77 -5.02 13.11
C ILE A 300 -11.83 -6.10 12.59
N GLN A 301 -10.80 -5.65 11.89
CA GLN A 301 -9.64 -6.42 11.47
C GLN A 301 -8.39 -5.64 11.88
N LEU A 302 -7.40 -6.35 12.43
CA LEU A 302 -6.16 -5.76 12.91
C LEU A 302 -4.97 -6.23 12.08
N GLU A 303 -4.21 -5.29 11.54
CA GLU A 303 -2.92 -5.52 10.89
C GLU A 303 -1.82 -5.16 11.90
N ILE A 304 -0.98 -6.14 12.26
CA ILE A 304 -0.02 -6.07 13.36
C ILE A 304 1.37 -6.36 12.81
N GLY A 305 2.17 -5.33 12.64
CA GLY A 305 3.53 -5.48 12.18
C GLY A 305 4.43 -6.05 13.29
N VAL A 306 4.95 -7.25 13.14
CA VAL A 306 6.03 -7.82 13.99
C VAL A 306 7.39 -7.49 13.41
N GLN A 307 7.56 -7.73 12.13
CA GLN A 307 8.73 -7.51 11.28
C GLN A 307 9.87 -8.50 11.52
N SER A 308 10.26 -8.74 12.77
CA SER A 308 11.25 -9.72 13.25
C SER A 308 11.04 -9.98 14.73
N THR A 309 11.44 -11.15 15.23
CA THR A 309 11.52 -11.46 16.68
C THR A 309 12.95 -11.39 17.19
N ASN A 310 13.94 -11.09 16.33
CA ASN A 310 15.34 -10.94 16.71
C ASN A 310 15.56 -9.58 17.38
N PRO A 311 15.97 -9.54 18.68
CA PRO A 311 16.17 -8.28 19.39
C PRO A 311 17.23 -7.36 18.76
N GLN A 312 18.28 -7.95 18.15
CA GLN A 312 19.35 -7.18 17.51
C GLN A 312 18.80 -6.50 16.23
N THR A 313 18.01 -7.21 15.45
CA THR A 313 17.31 -6.68 14.27
C THR A 313 16.37 -5.54 14.66
N ILE A 314 15.50 -5.78 15.66
CA ILE A 314 14.54 -4.79 16.16
C ILE A 314 15.25 -3.49 16.58
N LYS A 315 16.37 -3.62 17.29
CA LYS A 315 17.19 -2.46 17.66
C LYS A 315 17.81 -1.74 16.44
N ALA A 316 18.35 -2.50 15.49
CA ALA A 316 19.00 -1.95 14.28
C ALA A 316 18.00 -1.19 13.38
N ILE A 317 16.79 -1.71 13.24
CA ILE A 317 15.73 -1.02 12.48
C ILE A 317 15.04 0.09 13.27
N ARG A 318 15.52 0.43 14.46
CA ARG A 318 14.95 1.47 15.35
C ARG A 318 13.48 1.27 15.68
N ARG A 319 13.02 0.03 15.72
CA ARG A 319 11.66 -0.31 16.08
C ARG A 319 11.54 -0.44 17.61
N THR A 320 10.50 0.15 18.17
CA THR A 320 10.12 -0.07 19.56
C THR A 320 9.03 -1.13 19.57
N MET A 321 9.34 -2.31 20.09
CA MET A 321 8.39 -3.43 20.21
C MET A 321 8.87 -4.39 21.30
N ASP A 322 7.95 -4.81 22.15
CA ASP A 322 8.13 -5.91 23.10
C ASP A 322 7.39 -7.14 22.56
N PHE A 323 8.16 -8.11 22.03
CA PHE A 323 7.58 -9.29 21.39
C PHE A 323 6.81 -10.18 22.36
N GLU A 324 7.27 -10.37 23.60
CA GLU A 324 6.57 -11.21 24.57
C GLU A 324 5.22 -10.58 24.97
N LYS A 325 5.18 -9.27 25.16
CA LYS A 325 3.93 -8.53 25.39
C LYS A 325 3.01 -8.63 24.18
N LEU A 326 3.52 -8.37 22.95
CA LEU A 326 2.76 -8.50 21.72
C LEU A 326 2.15 -9.89 21.58
N LYS A 327 2.95 -10.95 21.82
CA LYS A 327 2.52 -12.34 21.80
C LYS A 327 1.36 -12.59 22.73
N GLY A 328 1.46 -12.20 24.02
CA GLY A 328 0.39 -12.39 25.01
C GLY A 328 -0.91 -11.69 24.59
N ILE A 329 -0.81 -10.50 24.02
CA ILE A 329 -1.97 -9.73 23.52
C ILE A 329 -2.60 -10.39 22.28
N VAL A 330 -1.79 -10.85 21.32
CA VAL A 330 -2.29 -11.55 20.12
C VAL A 330 -3.01 -12.84 20.52
N GLU A 331 -2.43 -13.63 21.44
CA GLU A 331 -3.06 -14.85 21.99
C GLU A 331 -4.37 -14.54 22.71
N GLN A 332 -4.42 -13.45 23.48
CA GLN A 332 -5.63 -12.98 24.16
C GLN A 332 -6.73 -12.59 23.16
N ILE A 333 -6.41 -11.79 22.15
CA ILE A 333 -7.37 -11.40 21.09
C ILE A 333 -7.83 -12.64 20.31
N HIS A 334 -6.92 -13.57 19.98
CA HIS A 334 -7.26 -14.84 19.32
C HIS A 334 -8.30 -15.64 20.14
N SER A 335 -8.17 -15.64 21.47
CA SER A 335 -9.12 -16.32 22.36
C SER A 335 -10.53 -15.74 22.33
N PHE A 336 -10.72 -14.52 21.86
CA PHE A 336 -12.05 -13.90 21.71
C PHE A 336 -12.83 -14.48 20.51
N GLY A 337 -12.12 -14.94 19.46
CA GLY A 337 -12.71 -15.58 18.29
C GLY A 337 -13.54 -14.66 17.39
N ASN A 338 -13.41 -13.34 17.53
CA ASN A 338 -14.23 -12.35 16.83
C ASN A 338 -13.45 -11.35 15.98
N ILE A 339 -12.12 -11.32 16.08
CA ILE A 339 -11.25 -10.35 15.40
C ILE A 339 -10.26 -11.08 14.49
N HIS A 340 -10.24 -10.70 13.23
CA HIS A 340 -9.26 -11.17 12.27
C HIS A 340 -7.92 -10.46 12.51
N GLN A 341 -6.88 -11.22 12.78
CA GLN A 341 -5.52 -10.71 12.99
C GLN A 341 -4.63 -11.05 11.80
N HIS A 342 -3.96 -10.04 11.27
CA HIS A 342 -2.98 -10.12 10.20
C HIS A 342 -1.62 -9.76 10.78
N LEU A 343 -0.66 -10.67 10.75
CA LEU A 343 0.70 -10.47 11.27
C LEU A 343 1.73 -10.45 10.15
N ASP A 344 2.72 -9.55 10.25
CA ASP A 344 3.72 -9.31 9.21
C ASP A 344 5.14 -9.60 9.68
N LEU A 345 5.95 -10.21 8.80
CA LEU A 345 7.40 -10.27 8.87
C LEU A 345 8.06 -9.62 7.66
N ILE A 346 9.27 -9.11 7.82
CA ILE A 346 10.08 -8.56 6.73
C ILE A 346 11.41 -9.30 6.63
N ALA A 347 11.64 -10.02 5.54
CA ALA A 347 12.93 -10.61 5.22
C ALA A 347 13.92 -9.58 4.66
N GLY A 348 15.21 -9.75 4.97
CA GLY A 348 16.28 -8.86 4.50
C GLY A 348 16.55 -7.67 5.41
N LEU A 349 16.08 -7.69 6.65
CA LEU A 349 16.42 -6.72 7.68
C LEU A 349 17.87 -6.92 8.18
N PRO A 350 18.53 -5.86 8.69
CA PRO A 350 19.87 -5.96 9.27
C PRO A 350 19.94 -6.95 10.45
N TYR A 351 21.07 -7.65 10.56
CA TYR A 351 21.34 -8.67 11.60
C TYR A 351 20.39 -9.89 11.59
N GLU A 352 19.66 -10.11 10.51
CA GLU A 352 18.76 -11.25 10.37
C GLU A 352 19.17 -12.12 9.17
N GLY A 353 19.89 -13.19 9.46
CA GLY A 353 20.21 -14.24 8.49
C GLY A 353 19.09 -15.28 8.40
N TYR A 354 19.28 -16.29 7.55
CA TYR A 354 18.25 -17.30 7.25
C TYR A 354 17.72 -18.01 8.53
N GLU A 355 18.60 -18.49 9.40
CA GLU A 355 18.21 -19.20 10.63
C GLU A 355 17.48 -18.28 11.63
N SER A 356 17.89 -16.99 11.71
CA SER A 356 17.21 -16.00 12.54
C SER A 356 15.82 -15.70 12.00
N PHE A 357 15.69 -15.53 10.68
CA PHE A 357 14.39 -15.32 10.05
C PHE A 357 13.49 -16.56 10.19
N HIS A 358 14.05 -17.77 10.07
CA HIS A 358 13.34 -19.01 10.33
C HIS A 358 12.75 -19.02 11.76
N LYS A 359 13.56 -18.60 12.76
CA LYS A 359 13.06 -18.49 14.13
C LYS A 359 11.93 -17.47 14.22
N SER A 360 12.08 -16.27 13.65
CA SER A 360 11.03 -15.24 13.62
C SER A 360 9.75 -15.77 12.95
N PHE A 361 9.89 -16.52 11.85
CA PHE A 361 8.77 -17.18 11.19
C PHE A 361 8.04 -18.16 12.11
N CYS A 362 8.78 -19.03 12.79
CA CYS A 362 8.23 -20.01 13.72
C CYS A 362 7.51 -19.35 14.90
N ASP A 363 8.11 -18.31 15.46
CA ASP A 363 7.55 -17.56 16.58
C ASP A 363 6.18 -16.96 16.21
N VAL A 364 6.08 -16.32 15.04
CA VAL A 364 4.83 -15.68 14.57
C VAL A 364 3.81 -16.71 14.09
N TYR A 365 4.27 -17.76 13.40
CA TYR A 365 3.39 -18.83 12.94
C TYR A 365 2.70 -19.56 14.12
N ALA A 366 3.39 -19.71 15.24
CA ALA A 366 2.83 -20.33 16.46
C ALA A 366 1.66 -19.51 17.05
N LEU A 367 1.56 -18.20 16.76
CA LEU A 367 0.44 -17.34 17.17
C LEU A 367 -0.84 -17.58 16.36
N ARG A 368 -0.77 -18.33 15.26
CA ARG A 368 -1.89 -18.71 14.40
C ARG A 368 -2.73 -17.51 13.91
N PRO A 369 -2.12 -16.48 13.31
CA PRO A 369 -2.89 -15.37 12.76
C PRO A 369 -3.84 -15.88 11.67
N GLU A 370 -4.97 -15.22 11.45
CA GLU A 370 -5.87 -15.53 10.35
C GLU A 370 -5.23 -15.20 8.98
N GLN A 371 -4.32 -14.23 8.96
CA GLN A 371 -3.47 -13.95 7.80
C GLN A 371 -2.03 -13.73 8.24
N PHE A 372 -1.10 -14.34 7.52
CA PHE A 372 0.33 -14.22 7.77
C PHE A 372 1.04 -13.70 6.54
N GLN A 373 1.66 -12.52 6.63
CA GLN A 373 2.34 -11.91 5.51
C GLN A 373 3.85 -11.95 5.68
N LEU A 374 4.54 -12.49 4.67
CA LEU A 374 5.98 -12.35 4.52
C LEU A 374 6.26 -11.25 3.52
N GLY A 375 6.86 -10.16 3.97
CA GLY A 375 7.35 -9.08 3.12
C GLY A 375 8.86 -9.19 2.91
N PHE A 376 9.37 -8.44 1.93
CA PHE A 376 10.81 -8.24 1.69
C PHE A 376 11.15 -6.78 1.86
N LEU A 377 12.32 -6.49 2.47
CA LEU A 377 12.77 -5.13 2.68
C LEU A 377 12.76 -4.36 1.35
N LYS A 378 12.13 -3.20 1.38
CA LYS A 378 12.15 -2.21 0.30
C LYS A 378 12.94 -0.99 0.77
N VAL A 379 13.98 -0.63 0.04
CA VAL A 379 14.84 0.51 0.37
C VAL A 379 14.20 1.77 -0.19
N LEU A 380 13.28 2.34 0.57
CA LEU A 380 12.45 3.46 0.12
C LEU A 380 13.26 4.76 0.06
N LYS A 381 13.04 5.56 -0.98
CA LYS A 381 13.66 6.89 -1.12
C LYS A 381 13.32 7.78 0.08
N GLY A 382 14.35 8.42 0.64
CA GLY A 382 14.22 9.27 1.81
C GLY A 382 14.11 8.51 3.15
N SER A 383 14.05 7.17 3.15
CA SER A 383 14.09 6.40 4.39
C SER A 383 15.51 6.39 4.99
N HIS A 384 15.60 6.29 6.32
CA HIS A 384 16.90 6.14 6.98
C HIS A 384 17.61 4.84 6.57
N MET A 385 16.89 3.79 6.22
CA MET A 385 17.46 2.54 5.72
C MET A 385 18.28 2.76 4.43
N MET A 386 17.84 3.70 3.57
CA MET A 386 18.58 4.06 2.36
C MET A 386 19.97 4.63 2.67
N GLU A 387 20.09 5.39 3.76
CA GLU A 387 21.39 5.95 4.22
C GLU A 387 22.31 4.85 4.77
N MET A 388 21.73 3.76 5.29
CA MET A 388 22.46 2.67 5.96
C MET A 388 22.83 1.52 5.02
N THR A 389 22.48 1.58 3.74
CA THR A 389 22.70 0.49 2.78
C THR A 389 24.16 0.07 2.67
N GLY A 390 25.10 1.03 2.72
CA GLY A 390 26.54 0.75 2.69
C GLY A 390 27.01 0.02 3.94
N GLU A 391 26.58 0.44 5.13
CA GLU A 391 26.95 -0.18 6.41
C GLU A 391 26.45 -1.62 6.51
N TYR A 392 25.20 -1.86 6.09
CA TYR A 392 24.57 -3.18 6.15
C TYR A 392 24.78 -4.01 4.89
N GLN A 393 25.60 -3.52 3.94
CA GLN A 393 25.89 -4.17 2.65
C GLN A 393 24.61 -4.60 1.93
N ILE A 394 23.57 -3.74 1.97
CA ILE A 394 22.28 -4.04 1.33
C ILE A 394 22.39 -3.76 -0.16
N LEU A 395 22.27 -4.80 -0.95
CA LEU A 395 22.03 -4.69 -2.39
C LEU A 395 20.53 -4.79 -2.64
N TYR A 396 20.01 -3.90 -3.46
CA TYR A 396 18.59 -3.84 -3.80
C TYR A 396 18.38 -3.44 -5.25
N LYS A 397 17.17 -3.61 -5.77
CA LYS A 397 16.83 -3.26 -7.16
C LYS A 397 16.86 -1.74 -7.35
N ASP A 398 17.50 -1.26 -8.40
CA ASP A 398 17.54 0.17 -8.77
C ASP A 398 16.18 0.75 -9.19
N ARG A 399 15.24 -0.14 -9.52
CA ARG A 399 13.88 0.19 -9.92
C ARG A 399 12.87 -0.23 -8.88
N GLU A 400 11.74 0.41 -8.90
CA GLU A 400 10.64 0.11 -8.01
C GLU A 400 10.23 -1.38 -8.09
N PRO A 401 9.94 -2.02 -7.00
CA PRO A 401 9.75 -1.51 -5.62
C PRO A 401 11.02 -1.43 -4.76
N TYR A 402 12.22 -1.31 -5.30
CA TYR A 402 13.51 -1.20 -4.58
C TYR A 402 13.75 -2.35 -3.60
N GLU A 403 13.32 -3.53 -3.99
CA GLU A 403 13.35 -4.72 -3.16
C GLU A 403 14.77 -5.24 -2.96
N VAL A 404 15.08 -5.67 -1.75
CA VAL A 404 16.36 -6.25 -1.36
C VAL A 404 16.73 -7.46 -2.25
N LEU A 405 17.99 -7.53 -2.63
CA LEU A 405 18.60 -8.65 -3.35
C LEU A 405 19.51 -9.46 -2.42
N SER A 406 20.29 -8.80 -1.56
CA SER A 406 21.13 -9.41 -0.54
C SER A 406 21.48 -8.42 0.55
N THR A 407 21.97 -8.92 1.68
CA THR A 407 22.49 -8.12 2.78
C THR A 407 23.79 -8.74 3.31
N ALA A 408 24.43 -8.15 4.32
CA ALA A 408 25.56 -8.78 4.99
C ALA A 408 25.19 -10.15 5.63
N TRP A 409 23.91 -10.44 5.85
CA TRP A 409 23.42 -11.62 6.57
C TRP A 409 22.63 -12.60 5.69
N LEU A 410 22.13 -12.17 4.52
CA LEU A 410 21.37 -12.97 3.58
C LEU A 410 21.95 -12.86 2.18
N THR A 411 22.27 -13.99 1.59
CA THR A 411 22.64 -14.11 0.18
C THR A 411 21.41 -14.00 -0.72
N TYR A 412 21.62 -13.72 -2.01
CA TYR A 412 20.52 -13.72 -2.98
C TYR A 412 19.83 -15.09 -3.11
N GLY A 413 20.59 -16.19 -3.00
CA GLY A 413 20.04 -17.54 -3.00
C GLY A 413 19.08 -17.79 -1.84
N GLU A 414 19.41 -17.31 -0.64
CA GLU A 414 18.54 -17.39 0.54
C GLU A 414 17.31 -16.51 0.39
N ILE A 415 17.44 -15.30 -0.17
CA ILE A 415 16.28 -14.44 -0.51
C ILE A 415 15.34 -15.15 -1.47
N LEU A 416 15.85 -15.85 -2.50
CA LEU A 416 15.02 -16.63 -3.41
C LEU A 416 14.31 -17.79 -2.68
N GLY A 417 15.00 -18.47 -1.74
CA GLY A 417 14.38 -19.47 -0.89
C GLY A 417 13.23 -18.90 -0.04
N LEU A 418 13.43 -17.74 0.57
CA LEU A 418 12.37 -17.07 1.35
C LEU A 418 11.19 -16.59 0.50
N LYS A 419 11.41 -16.23 -0.79
CA LYS A 419 10.32 -15.94 -1.73
C LYS A 419 9.47 -17.18 -2.06
N MET A 420 10.09 -18.36 -2.10
CA MET A 420 9.31 -19.59 -2.22
C MET A 420 8.48 -19.85 -0.96
N VAL A 421 9.04 -19.57 0.22
CA VAL A 421 8.29 -19.66 1.50
C VAL A 421 7.09 -18.71 1.48
N GLU A 422 7.28 -17.46 1.09
CA GLU A 422 6.19 -16.46 0.94
C GLU A 422 5.08 -17.00 0.02
N SER A 423 5.43 -17.47 -1.18
CA SER A 423 4.45 -18.01 -2.13
C SER A 423 3.66 -19.20 -1.55
N MET A 424 4.32 -20.04 -0.74
CA MET A 424 3.65 -21.17 -0.09
C MET A 424 2.74 -20.71 1.06
N VAL A 425 3.13 -19.69 1.82
CA VAL A 425 2.27 -19.10 2.85
C VAL A 425 1.00 -18.54 2.20
N GLU A 426 1.13 -17.80 1.10
CA GLU A 426 -0.04 -17.28 0.36
C GLU A 426 -0.93 -18.40 -0.16
N MET A 427 -0.35 -19.43 -0.78
CA MET A 427 -1.10 -20.49 -1.43
C MET A 427 -1.79 -21.44 -0.44
N TYR A 428 -1.11 -21.80 0.65
CA TYR A 428 -1.55 -22.86 1.53
C TYR A 428 -2.07 -22.35 2.87
N TYR A 429 -1.46 -21.33 3.47
CA TYR A 429 -1.87 -20.80 4.75
C TYR A 429 -3.00 -19.77 4.59
N ASN A 430 -2.74 -18.70 3.86
CA ASN A 430 -3.66 -17.57 3.72
C ASN A 430 -4.94 -17.91 2.93
N SER A 431 -4.87 -18.92 2.04
CA SER A 431 -6.07 -19.39 1.33
C SER A 431 -7.13 -20.03 2.22
N GLY A 432 -6.74 -20.46 3.43
CA GLY A 432 -7.62 -21.17 4.37
C GLY A 432 -8.01 -22.59 3.95
N GLN A 433 -7.62 -23.04 2.74
CA GLN A 433 -8.06 -24.33 2.18
C GLN A 433 -7.36 -25.54 2.84
N PHE A 434 -6.21 -25.32 3.46
CA PHE A 434 -5.35 -26.40 3.97
C PHE A 434 -5.12 -26.32 5.49
N GLN A 435 -5.93 -25.60 6.24
CA GLN A 435 -5.71 -25.35 7.68
C GLN A 435 -5.43 -26.59 8.50
N ASN A 436 -6.20 -27.67 8.31
CA ASN A 436 -6.02 -28.93 9.03
C ASN A 436 -4.75 -29.69 8.59
N THR A 437 -4.40 -29.62 7.31
CA THR A 437 -3.24 -30.33 6.74
C THR A 437 -1.93 -29.64 7.13
N ILE A 438 -1.88 -28.31 7.04
CA ILE A 438 -0.69 -27.52 7.36
C ILE A 438 -0.34 -27.64 8.85
N PHE A 439 -1.34 -27.70 9.73
CA PHE A 439 -1.11 -27.84 11.17
C PHE A 439 -0.29 -29.07 11.53
N ILE A 440 -0.49 -30.19 10.82
CA ILE A 440 0.23 -31.44 11.05
C ILE A 440 1.64 -31.42 10.43
N PHE A 441 1.81 -30.67 9.34
CA PHE A 441 2.98 -30.78 8.44
C PHE A 441 4.03 -29.72 8.64
N CYS A 442 3.74 -28.78 9.45
CA CYS A 442 4.42 -27.52 9.46
C CYS A 442 5.89 -27.51 9.75
N MET A 443 6.46 -26.58 9.29
CA MET A 443 7.65 -25.84 9.68
C MET A 443 8.99 -26.57 9.46
N ASN A 444 9.26 -27.71 10.09
CA ASN A 444 10.57 -28.35 10.01
C ASN A 444 10.86 -28.96 8.64
N VAL A 445 9.86 -29.60 8.02
CA VAL A 445 10.03 -30.25 6.72
C VAL A 445 10.14 -29.20 5.60
N PHE A 446 9.35 -28.15 5.69
CA PHE A 446 9.32 -27.09 4.68
C PHE A 446 10.60 -26.28 4.62
N PHE A 447 11.10 -25.82 5.76
CA PHE A 447 12.39 -25.14 5.84
C PHE A 447 13.57 -26.06 5.52
N ALA A 448 13.56 -27.31 5.97
CA ALA A 448 14.58 -28.29 5.61
C ALA A 448 14.66 -28.53 4.10
N TYR A 449 13.53 -28.52 3.39
CA TYR A 449 13.51 -28.64 1.94
C TYR A 449 14.05 -27.41 1.24
N CYS A 450 13.68 -26.21 1.68
CA CYS A 450 14.24 -24.97 1.15
C CYS A 450 15.77 -24.91 1.32
N ILE A 451 16.29 -25.35 2.48
CA ILE A 451 17.73 -25.46 2.73
C ILE A 451 18.38 -26.50 1.80
N ALA A 452 17.75 -27.66 1.62
CA ALA A 452 18.26 -28.69 0.72
C ALA A 452 18.27 -28.22 -0.74
N TYR A 453 17.23 -27.49 -1.17
CA TYR A 453 17.16 -26.90 -2.51
C TYR A 453 18.22 -25.81 -2.71
N ILE A 454 18.42 -24.92 -1.74
CA ILE A 454 19.47 -23.88 -1.80
C ILE A 454 20.86 -24.52 -1.88
N LYS A 455 21.11 -25.58 -1.10
CA LYS A 455 22.37 -26.35 -1.16
C LYS A 455 22.54 -27.09 -2.48
N ALA A 456 21.47 -27.63 -3.04
CA ALA A 456 21.51 -28.33 -4.33
C ALA A 456 21.65 -27.37 -5.53
N SER A 457 21.01 -26.19 -5.48
CA SER A 457 21.09 -25.20 -6.56
C SER A 457 22.44 -24.49 -6.60
N ALA A 458 23.18 -24.43 -5.49
CA ALA A 458 24.58 -24.00 -5.49
C ALA A 458 25.50 -24.98 -6.23
N HIS A 459 25.05 -26.21 -6.50
CA HIS A 459 25.83 -27.25 -7.21
C HIS A 459 25.28 -27.62 -8.60
N ALA A 460 24.05 -27.20 -8.94
CA ALA A 460 23.43 -27.56 -10.24
C ALA A 460 22.55 -26.41 -10.76
N ALA A 461 23.10 -25.57 -11.60
CA ALA A 461 22.35 -24.68 -12.47
C ALA A 461 21.52 -25.50 -13.46
N ARG A 462 20.30 -25.86 -13.14
CA ARG A 462 19.16 -26.29 -13.99
C ARG A 462 18.27 -27.30 -13.27
N ILE A 463 17.38 -26.87 -12.43
CA ILE A 463 16.13 -27.60 -12.20
C ILE A 463 15.02 -26.56 -12.32
N ALA A 464 14.31 -26.57 -13.45
CA ALA A 464 13.08 -25.83 -13.62
C ALA A 464 12.03 -26.41 -12.67
N PHE A 465 11.26 -25.55 -12.02
CA PHE A 465 10.05 -25.93 -11.28
C PHE A 465 9.09 -26.56 -12.31
N THR A 466 9.01 -27.88 -12.33
CA THR A 466 8.02 -28.59 -13.14
C THR A 466 6.78 -28.84 -12.27
N PRO A 467 5.58 -28.93 -12.86
CA PRO A 467 4.36 -29.35 -12.17
C PRO A 467 4.54 -30.65 -11.36
N ASP A 468 5.48 -31.49 -11.77
CA ASP A 468 5.82 -32.77 -11.11
C ASP A 468 6.39 -32.59 -9.69
N ILE A 469 7.13 -31.51 -9.42
CA ILE A 469 7.66 -31.23 -8.08
C ILE A 469 6.52 -30.83 -7.13
N ILE A 470 5.57 -30.06 -7.60
CA ILE A 470 4.38 -29.68 -6.83
C ILE A 470 3.52 -30.93 -6.60
N THR A 471 3.35 -31.77 -7.60
CA THR A 471 2.60 -33.04 -7.50
C THR A 471 3.30 -34.01 -6.55
N PHE A 472 4.63 -34.12 -6.59
CA PHE A 472 5.42 -34.94 -5.67
C PHE A 472 5.28 -34.43 -4.23
N PHE A 473 5.24 -33.11 -4.02
CA PHE A 473 5.02 -32.50 -2.71
C PHE A 473 3.63 -32.79 -2.16
N ILE A 474 2.59 -32.62 -2.96
CA ILE A 474 1.19 -32.94 -2.61
C ILE A 474 1.07 -34.43 -2.31
N PHE A 475 1.72 -35.29 -3.09
CA PHE A 475 1.72 -36.74 -2.88
C PHE A 475 2.48 -37.16 -1.63
N PHE A 476 3.60 -36.53 -1.33
CA PHE A 476 4.39 -36.78 -0.12
C PHE A 476 3.67 -36.30 1.14
N ILE A 477 3.01 -35.15 1.07
CA ILE A 477 2.11 -34.63 2.10
C ILE A 477 0.97 -35.62 2.35
N PHE A 478 0.37 -36.13 1.29
CA PHE A 478 -0.73 -37.10 1.37
C PHE A 478 -0.30 -38.43 2.01
N ILE A 479 0.87 -39.00 1.65
CA ILE A 479 1.37 -40.24 2.20
C ILE A 479 1.71 -40.13 3.70
N GLN A 480 2.30 -39.01 4.14
CA GLN A 480 2.60 -38.87 5.58
C GLN A 480 1.37 -38.55 6.41
N SER A 481 0.37 -37.87 5.87
CA SER A 481 -0.94 -37.76 6.53
C SER A 481 -1.59 -39.12 6.76
N LEU A 482 -1.32 -40.06 5.88
CA LEU A 482 -1.75 -41.45 6.03
C LEU A 482 -0.92 -42.22 7.10
N CYS A 483 0.34 -41.87 7.31
CA CYS A 483 1.25 -42.55 8.23
C CYS A 483 1.20 -41.99 9.68
N SER A 484 0.61 -40.84 9.94
CA SER A 484 0.62 -40.17 11.24
C SER A 484 -0.65 -40.33 12.05
N THR A 485 -1.66 -41.04 11.55
CA THR A 485 -2.85 -41.37 12.32
C THR A 485 -2.84 -42.84 12.71
N ASP A 486 -2.98 -43.12 13.99
CA ASP A 486 -3.29 -44.44 14.49
C ASP A 486 -4.49 -45.04 13.73
N GLY A 487 -4.18 -45.75 12.70
CA GLY A 487 -4.90 -46.86 12.10
C GLY A 487 -6.37 -46.73 11.74
N GLN A 488 -6.95 -45.58 11.42
CA GLN A 488 -8.29 -45.56 10.79
C GLN A 488 -8.56 -44.28 9.97
N VAL A 489 -8.22 -44.30 8.71
CA VAL A 489 -8.84 -43.41 7.69
C VAL A 489 -9.28 -44.25 6.52
N ALA A 490 -10.58 -44.47 6.41
CA ALA A 490 -11.18 -45.08 5.23
C ALA A 490 -11.13 -44.14 4.06
N ILE A 491 -10.26 -44.41 3.07
CA ILE A 491 -10.22 -43.70 1.82
C ILE A 491 -11.28 -44.29 0.89
N GLY A 492 -12.30 -43.49 0.58
CA GLY A 492 -13.26 -43.88 -0.43
C GLY A 492 -12.58 -43.96 -1.82
N ASN A 493 -12.74 -45.10 -2.51
CA ASN A 493 -12.16 -45.46 -3.81
C ASN A 493 -12.37 -44.47 -4.97
N ARG A 494 -13.07 -43.35 -4.75
CA ARG A 494 -13.32 -42.32 -5.78
C ARG A 494 -12.22 -41.28 -5.93
N SER A 495 -11.39 -41.06 -4.92
CA SER A 495 -10.38 -40.00 -4.95
C SER A 495 -9.06 -40.42 -5.63
N LEU A 496 -8.75 -41.71 -5.67
CA LEU A 496 -7.50 -42.21 -6.28
C LEU A 496 -7.50 -42.16 -7.81
N ASN A 497 -8.67 -42.29 -8.43
CA ASN A 497 -8.80 -42.26 -9.91
C ASN A 497 -8.72 -40.86 -10.53
N LEU A 498 -8.80 -39.80 -9.73
CA LEU A 498 -8.67 -38.42 -10.20
C LEU A 498 -7.20 -37.93 -10.22
N ILE A 499 -6.34 -38.56 -9.40
CA ILE A 499 -4.93 -38.18 -9.25
C ILE A 499 -4.02 -38.96 -10.23
N LEU A 500 -4.40 -40.18 -10.56
CA LEU A 500 -3.69 -41.02 -11.53
C LEU A 500 -4.33 -40.94 -12.92
N GLY A 501 -4.48 -39.70 -13.44
CA GLY A 501 -5.04 -39.43 -14.77
C GLY A 501 -4.52 -40.44 -15.80
N LYS A 502 -5.45 -41.04 -16.52
CA LYS A 502 -5.18 -42.03 -17.58
C LYS A 502 -4.07 -41.55 -18.51
N SER A 503 -3.08 -42.40 -18.70
CA SER A 503 -2.17 -42.41 -19.81
C SER A 503 -2.89 -42.38 -21.16
#